data_f3bf6ce48e1655f888d969ea214606b5
#
_entry.id   f3bf6ce48e1655f888d969ea214606b5
#
_cell.length_a   1.000
_cell.length_b   1.000
_cell.length_c   1.000
_cell.angle_alpha   90.00
_cell.angle_beta   90.00
_cell.angle_gamma   90.00
#
_symmetry.space_group_name_H-M   'P 1'
#
loop_
_entity.id
_entity.type
_entity.pdbx_description
1 polymer ?
#
loop_
_entity_poly.entity_id
_entity_poly.type
_entity_poly.pdbx_seq_one_letter_code
_entity_poly.pdbx_strand_id
1 'polypeptide(L)'
;MVKRITNKIPKPLAYAIVLFLIVVLTFVIEFFGFNFKSIRYGLKDTTFTNFTVKNNSIEVKLKKTTYIGKVQIYGLSEENKIIHYSFEVTTVSSYGKENKKGYNDILYPELKTGVTSVGEYGNKIKIDVPKEYVDCIKAVKIKNSFTPNKYRMCFIFSVLVMLAMIILCKDILRKRIELFFVVSGFLIGVSLIYSTGATPFTWDEETHFKAVYENAYGDLVDNTSAVVKYEEKVGIPAYNTLEEKNLVDQYMNANDKKVISRINKAVATNYTAVAYIPQILGAKIARALHLSFSNMLMLIKFMNLIVYLVVMAIAIKMTKVCKYALVCIALMPTSILQ
;
A
#
# COMPACT_ATOMS: atom_id res chain seq x y z
N MET A 1 -29.93 -23.95 10.25
CA MET A 1 -30.79 -22.90 9.67
C MET A 1 -30.42 -22.58 8.21
N VAL A 2 -29.17 -22.37 7.87
CA VAL A 2 -28.73 -22.07 6.49
C VAL A 2 -29.15 -23.14 5.46
N LYS A 3 -29.02 -24.44 5.77
CA LYS A 3 -29.43 -25.53 4.87
C LYS A 3 -30.94 -25.55 4.51
N ARG A 4 -31.83 -25.00 5.35
CA ARG A 4 -33.28 -24.92 5.06
C ARG A 4 -33.67 -23.80 4.12
N ILE A 5 -32.88 -22.72 4.09
CA ILE A 5 -33.14 -21.55 3.22
C ILE A 5 -32.69 -21.84 1.79
N THR A 6 -31.58 -22.59 1.62
CA THR A 6 -30.98 -22.87 0.29
C THR A 6 -31.80 -23.85 -0.57
N ASN A 7 -32.72 -24.62 0.01
CA ASN A 7 -33.54 -25.57 -0.77
C ASN A 7 -34.73 -24.92 -1.53
N LYS A 8 -35.04 -23.64 -1.27
CA LYS A 8 -36.13 -22.90 -1.96
C LYS A 8 -35.61 -21.86 -2.98
N ILE A 9 -34.34 -21.54 -2.93
CA ILE A 9 -33.73 -20.51 -3.80
C ILE A 9 -32.84 -21.21 -4.83
N PRO A 10 -32.93 -20.87 -6.13
CA PRO A 10 -31.99 -21.39 -7.13
C PRO A 10 -30.54 -21.10 -6.72
N LYS A 11 -29.66 -22.12 -6.85
CA LYS A 11 -28.25 -21.99 -6.44
C LYS A 11 -27.54 -20.71 -6.95
N PRO A 12 -27.70 -20.30 -8.23
CA PRO A 12 -27.10 -19.07 -8.72
C PRO A 12 -27.55 -17.82 -7.95
N LEU A 13 -28.85 -17.75 -7.64
CA LEU A 13 -29.40 -16.63 -6.88
C LEU A 13 -28.90 -16.61 -5.43
N ALA A 14 -28.74 -17.78 -4.81
CA ALA A 14 -28.18 -17.89 -3.47
C ALA A 14 -26.72 -17.39 -3.43
N TYR A 15 -25.91 -17.74 -4.43
CA TYR A 15 -24.52 -17.24 -4.53
C TYR A 15 -24.47 -15.73 -4.78
N ALA A 16 -25.36 -15.19 -5.62
CA ALA A 16 -25.44 -13.74 -5.84
C ALA A 16 -25.82 -12.99 -4.56
N ILE A 17 -26.76 -13.51 -3.78
CA ILE A 17 -27.12 -12.93 -2.47
C ILE A 17 -25.94 -12.95 -1.52
N VAL A 18 -25.20 -14.07 -1.43
CA VAL A 18 -24.02 -14.17 -0.56
C VAL A 18 -22.95 -13.16 -0.99
N LEU A 19 -22.68 -13.05 -2.29
CA LEU A 19 -21.71 -12.08 -2.80
C LEU A 19 -22.13 -10.65 -2.47
N PHE A 20 -23.39 -10.31 -2.65
CA PHE A 20 -23.93 -9.00 -2.26
C PHE A 20 -23.75 -8.73 -0.75
N LEU A 21 -24.06 -9.72 0.10
CA LEU A 21 -23.87 -9.59 1.55
C LEU A 21 -22.38 -9.41 1.91
N ILE A 22 -21.46 -10.08 1.23
CA ILE A 22 -20.02 -9.90 1.42
C ILE A 22 -19.61 -8.47 1.07
N VAL A 23 -20.09 -7.92 -0.06
CA VAL A 23 -19.83 -6.52 -0.42
C VAL A 23 -20.34 -5.57 0.65
N VAL A 24 -21.59 -5.72 1.09
CA VAL A 24 -22.18 -4.89 2.16
C VAL A 24 -21.36 -5.01 3.44
N LEU A 25 -21.01 -6.23 3.85
CA LEU A 25 -20.22 -6.47 5.06
C LEU A 25 -18.80 -5.85 4.97
N THR A 26 -18.20 -5.89 3.79
CA THR A 26 -16.91 -5.21 3.54
C THR A 26 -17.02 -3.71 3.83
N PHE A 27 -18.05 -3.05 3.32
CA PHE A 27 -18.30 -1.64 3.62
C PHE A 27 -18.57 -1.40 5.11
N VAL A 28 -19.40 -2.23 5.74
CA VAL A 28 -19.70 -2.11 7.18
C VAL A 28 -18.43 -2.22 8.02
N ILE A 29 -17.56 -3.20 7.73
CA ILE A 29 -16.28 -3.36 8.45
C ILE A 29 -15.37 -2.16 8.21
N GLU A 30 -15.24 -1.69 6.97
CA GLU A 30 -14.42 -0.51 6.67
C GLU A 30 -14.90 0.74 7.39
N PHE A 31 -16.20 1.03 7.33
CA PHE A 31 -16.76 2.25 7.91
C PHE A 31 -16.81 2.20 9.44
N PHE A 32 -17.37 1.15 10.01
CA PHE A 32 -17.62 1.06 11.44
C PHE A 32 -16.52 0.37 12.22
N GLY A 33 -15.75 -0.54 11.60
CA GLY A 33 -14.62 -1.19 12.25
C GLY A 33 -13.38 -0.29 12.29
N PHE A 34 -12.98 0.23 11.14
CA PHE A 34 -11.71 0.95 11.02
C PHE A 34 -11.83 2.48 11.07
N ASN A 35 -12.96 3.05 10.67
CA ASN A 35 -13.12 4.50 10.54
C ASN A 35 -14.12 5.12 11.52
N PHE A 36 -14.61 4.36 12.49
CA PHE A 36 -15.62 4.83 13.45
C PHE A 36 -15.21 6.13 14.18
N LYS A 37 -13.95 6.22 14.63
CA LYS A 37 -13.46 7.42 15.31
C LYS A 37 -13.47 8.65 14.38
N SER A 38 -13.03 8.50 13.13
CA SER A 38 -13.07 9.58 12.14
C SER A 38 -14.51 10.01 11.82
N ILE A 39 -15.43 9.06 11.68
CA ILE A 39 -16.84 9.34 11.42
C ILE A 39 -17.47 10.08 12.61
N ARG A 40 -17.21 9.60 13.82
CA ARG A 40 -17.84 10.15 15.04
C ARG A 40 -17.29 11.52 15.45
N TYR A 41 -15.99 11.76 15.27
CA TYR A 41 -15.31 12.86 15.96
C TYR A 41 -14.62 13.86 15.06
N GLY A 42 -14.50 13.63 13.74
CA GLY A 42 -13.56 14.41 12.99
C GLY A 42 -13.75 14.58 11.51
N LEU A 43 -14.88 15.07 11.05
CA LEU A 43 -15.10 15.25 9.61
C LEU A 43 -14.42 16.49 8.99
N LYS A 44 -13.81 17.39 9.79
CA LYS A 44 -13.22 18.63 9.30
C LYS A 44 -11.70 18.65 9.41
N ASP A 45 -11.07 18.92 8.29
CA ASP A 45 -9.65 19.23 8.24
C ASP A 45 -9.42 20.67 8.71
N THR A 46 -8.29 20.89 9.38
CA THR A 46 -7.88 22.21 9.84
C THR A 46 -6.44 22.48 9.46
N THR A 47 -6.18 23.60 8.78
CA THR A 47 -4.83 24.00 8.36
C THR A 47 -4.35 25.16 9.22
N PHE A 48 -3.10 25.06 9.69
CA PHE A 48 -2.42 26.10 10.47
C PHE A 48 -1.24 26.59 9.64
N THR A 49 -1.24 27.89 9.33
CA THR A 49 -0.13 28.61 8.67
C THR A 49 0.61 29.50 9.65
N ASN A 50 -0.06 29.90 10.76
CA ASN A 50 0.54 30.66 11.83
C ASN A 50 0.81 29.73 13.02
N PHE A 51 2.07 29.50 13.31
CA PHE A 51 2.52 28.69 14.44
C PHE A 51 3.66 29.39 15.17
N THR A 52 3.87 29.01 16.42
CA THR A 52 4.97 29.55 17.22
C THR A 52 6.22 28.70 17.03
N VAL A 53 7.29 29.33 16.62
CA VAL A 53 8.62 28.67 16.53
C VAL A 53 9.40 28.94 17.83
N LYS A 54 9.83 27.87 18.51
CA LYS A 54 10.67 27.92 19.71
C LYS A 54 11.72 26.83 19.66
N ASN A 55 13.00 27.21 19.79
CA ASN A 55 14.11 26.25 19.92
C ASN A 55 14.06 25.11 18.90
N ASN A 56 13.91 25.42 17.60
CA ASN A 56 13.77 24.47 16.48
C ASN A 56 12.52 23.60 16.50
N SER A 57 11.54 23.97 17.32
CA SER A 57 10.25 23.29 17.38
C SER A 57 9.15 24.20 16.89
N ILE A 58 8.21 23.63 16.17
CA ILE A 58 6.98 24.28 15.73
C ILE A 58 5.85 23.87 16.67
N GLU A 59 5.23 24.83 17.32
CA GLU A 59 4.09 24.60 18.21
C GLU A 59 2.78 25.04 17.57
N VAL A 60 1.85 24.10 17.43
CA VAL A 60 0.46 24.33 17.02
C VAL A 60 -0.43 24.12 18.23
N LYS A 61 -1.12 25.17 18.67
CA LYS A 61 -2.10 25.11 19.76
C LYS A 61 -3.51 25.07 19.21
N LEU A 62 -4.32 24.16 19.70
CA LEU A 62 -5.72 24.00 19.35
C LEU A 62 -6.59 24.76 20.39
N LYS A 63 -7.65 25.38 19.94
CA LYS A 63 -8.58 26.13 20.85
C LYS A 63 -9.22 25.23 21.91
N LYS A 64 -9.38 23.93 21.59
CA LYS A 64 -9.94 22.91 22.48
C LYS A 64 -9.32 21.56 22.17
N THR A 65 -9.40 20.63 23.10
CA THR A 65 -9.04 19.22 22.85
C THR A 65 -9.89 18.66 21.70
N THR A 66 -9.22 18.23 20.64
CA THR A 66 -9.86 17.81 19.39
C THR A 66 -9.25 16.46 18.96
N TYR A 67 -10.03 15.66 18.29
CA TYR A 67 -9.50 14.45 17.65
C TYR A 67 -8.55 14.83 16.52
N ILE A 68 -7.38 14.19 16.50
CA ILE A 68 -6.32 14.35 15.52
C ILE A 68 -6.16 12.99 14.83
N GLY A 69 -6.75 12.85 13.66
CA GLY A 69 -6.67 11.63 12.87
C GLY A 69 -5.29 11.44 12.27
N LYS A 70 -4.82 12.45 11.56
CA LYS A 70 -3.50 12.53 10.93
C LYS A 70 -2.93 13.92 11.02
N VAL A 71 -1.61 14.04 11.06
CA VAL A 71 -0.88 15.30 10.94
C VAL A 71 -0.16 15.30 9.60
N GLN A 72 -0.39 16.33 8.81
CA GLN A 72 0.27 16.55 7.52
C GLN A 72 1.10 17.84 7.57
N ILE A 73 2.36 17.75 7.16
CA ILE A 73 3.32 18.85 7.16
C ILE A 73 3.64 19.21 5.71
N TYR A 74 3.65 20.50 5.38
CA TYR A 74 3.93 21.04 4.06
C TYR A 74 5.10 22.00 4.08
N GLY A 75 5.80 22.13 2.95
CA GLY A 75 6.72 23.23 2.73
C GLY A 75 8.11 22.82 2.28
N LEU A 76 8.35 21.53 2.00
CA LEU A 76 9.63 21.11 1.42
C LEU A 76 9.68 21.41 -0.08
N SER A 77 10.89 21.68 -0.58
CA SER A 77 11.20 21.75 -2.00
C SER A 77 12.01 20.52 -2.42
N GLU A 78 12.09 20.27 -3.72
CA GLU A 78 12.90 19.16 -4.27
C GLU A 78 14.39 19.30 -4.01
N GLU A 79 14.87 20.50 -3.64
CA GLU A 79 16.27 20.77 -3.29
C GLU A 79 16.64 20.34 -1.87
N ASN A 80 15.65 20.11 -1.01
CA ASN A 80 15.89 19.68 0.36
C ASN A 80 16.30 18.21 0.41
N LYS A 81 16.98 17.84 1.48
CA LYS A 81 17.33 16.44 1.79
C LYS A 81 16.14 15.75 2.50
N ILE A 82 16.20 14.42 2.57
CA ILE A 82 15.30 13.63 3.42
C ILE A 82 15.45 14.10 4.87
N ILE A 83 14.33 14.39 5.53
CA ILE A 83 14.31 14.95 6.88
C ILE A 83 13.61 13.95 7.81
N HIS A 84 14.36 13.49 8.80
CA HIS A 84 13.77 12.78 9.94
C HIS A 84 13.22 13.80 10.92
N TYR A 85 11.96 13.66 11.29
CA TYR A 85 11.32 14.56 12.25
C TYR A 85 10.55 13.77 13.31
N SER A 86 10.35 14.41 14.45
CA SER A 86 9.49 13.88 15.49
C SER A 86 8.44 14.91 15.88
N PHE A 87 7.34 14.46 16.40
CA PHE A 87 6.37 15.35 17.01
C PHE A 87 5.66 14.70 18.19
N GLU A 88 5.22 15.54 19.11
CA GLU A 88 4.46 15.16 20.29
C GLU A 88 3.03 15.72 20.21
N VAL A 89 2.06 14.88 20.49
CA VAL A 89 0.67 15.29 20.72
C VAL A 89 0.43 15.33 22.22
N THR A 90 0.08 16.50 22.72
CA THR A 90 -0.24 16.70 24.14
C THR A 90 -1.74 16.74 24.36
N THR A 91 -2.21 15.97 25.32
CA THR A 91 -3.58 15.99 25.82
C THR A 91 -3.56 16.44 27.28
N VAL A 92 -4.43 17.35 27.65
CA VAL A 92 -4.60 17.75 29.05
C VAL A 92 -5.87 17.08 29.58
N SER A 93 -5.73 16.29 30.64
CA SER A 93 -6.87 15.67 31.32
C SER A 93 -7.71 16.71 32.04
N SER A 94 -8.94 16.37 32.44
CA SER A 94 -9.83 17.22 33.26
C SER A 94 -9.20 17.66 34.59
N TYR A 95 -8.19 16.91 35.06
CA TYR A 95 -7.45 17.22 36.30
C TYR A 95 -6.14 17.99 36.03
N GLY A 96 -5.97 18.56 34.83
CA GLY A 96 -4.78 19.33 34.49
C GLY A 96 -3.50 18.54 34.23
N LYS A 97 -3.55 17.18 34.26
CA LYS A 97 -2.39 16.34 33.97
C LYS A 97 -2.16 16.29 32.47
N GLU A 98 -0.95 16.65 32.05
CA GLU A 98 -0.51 16.50 30.68
C GLU A 98 -0.12 15.06 30.39
N ASN A 99 -0.63 14.52 29.30
CA ASN A 99 -0.20 13.25 28.72
C ASN A 99 0.36 13.54 27.33
N LYS A 100 1.58 13.06 27.05
CA LYS A 100 2.31 13.28 25.80
C LYS A 100 2.51 11.97 25.08
N LYS A 101 2.24 11.95 23.78
CA LYS A 101 2.49 10.82 22.90
C LYS A 101 3.36 11.25 21.74
N GLY A 102 4.53 10.63 21.63
CA GLY A 102 5.52 10.92 20.58
C GLY A 102 5.29 10.08 19.33
N TYR A 103 5.67 10.66 18.19
CA TYR A 103 5.63 10.06 16.86
C TYR A 103 6.91 10.43 16.12
N ASN A 104 7.45 9.50 15.33
CA ASN A 104 8.58 9.74 14.44
C ASN A 104 8.14 9.45 13.01
N ASP A 105 8.61 10.24 12.06
CA ASP A 105 8.33 10.07 10.65
C ASP A 105 9.40 10.71 9.77
N ILE A 106 9.25 10.56 8.45
CA ILE A 106 10.20 11.01 7.45
C ILE A 106 9.48 11.92 6.45
N LEU A 107 10.07 13.09 6.21
CA LEU A 107 9.65 13.99 5.14
C LEU A 107 10.52 13.74 3.90
N TYR A 108 9.89 13.36 2.82
CA TYR A 108 10.53 13.19 1.53
C TYR A 108 10.32 14.46 0.69
N PRO A 109 11.41 15.14 0.25
CA PRO A 109 11.29 16.35 -0.56
C PRO A 109 10.49 16.14 -1.85
N GLU A 110 10.63 14.98 -2.45
CA GLU A 110 9.92 14.58 -3.67
C GLU A 110 8.40 14.62 -3.51
N LEU A 111 7.90 14.32 -2.31
CA LEU A 111 6.47 14.39 -2.00
C LEU A 111 6.03 15.76 -1.51
N LYS A 112 6.98 16.65 -1.16
CA LYS A 112 6.74 18.02 -0.61
C LYS A 112 5.90 18.04 0.67
N THR A 113 5.62 16.89 1.26
CA THR A 113 4.76 16.71 2.42
C THR A 113 5.04 15.38 3.11
N GLY A 114 4.78 15.32 4.42
CA GLY A 114 4.72 14.09 5.18
C GLY A 114 3.35 13.95 5.84
N VAL A 115 2.84 12.74 5.97
CA VAL A 115 1.53 12.47 6.56
C VAL A 115 1.63 11.35 7.58
N THR A 116 1.52 11.67 8.85
CA THR A 116 1.61 10.72 9.96
C THR A 116 0.25 10.42 10.55
N SER A 117 -0.08 9.14 10.74
CA SER A 117 -1.29 8.70 11.43
C SER A 117 -1.14 8.88 12.94
N VAL A 118 -2.12 9.51 13.58
CA VAL A 118 -2.12 9.82 15.02
C VAL A 118 -3.23 9.06 15.74
N GLY A 119 -4.49 9.30 15.40
CA GLY A 119 -5.64 8.61 15.97
C GLY A 119 -5.96 8.96 17.44
N GLU A 120 -5.49 10.10 17.95
CA GLU A 120 -5.57 10.51 19.34
C GLU A 120 -6.26 11.86 19.53
N TYR A 121 -6.65 12.16 20.77
CA TYR A 121 -7.12 13.49 21.16
C TYR A 121 -5.95 14.34 21.62
N GLY A 122 -5.94 15.61 21.23
CA GLY A 122 -4.89 16.55 21.63
C GLY A 122 -5.37 17.99 21.60
N ASN A 123 -4.68 18.83 22.33
CA ASN A 123 -4.87 20.29 22.33
C ASN A 123 -3.60 21.04 21.89
N LYS A 124 -2.49 20.32 21.77
CA LYS A 124 -1.21 20.88 21.32
C LYS A 124 -0.44 19.84 20.51
N ILE A 125 0.20 20.29 19.44
CA ILE A 125 1.15 19.51 18.64
C ILE A 125 2.46 20.27 18.67
N LYS A 126 3.56 19.61 19.06
CA LYS A 126 4.91 20.12 19.01
C LYS A 126 5.69 19.30 18.00
N ILE A 127 6.21 19.93 16.96
CA ILE A 127 6.95 19.28 15.88
C ILE A 127 8.41 19.69 15.99
N ASP A 128 9.29 18.72 16.16
CA ASP A 128 10.73 18.92 16.25
C ASP A 128 11.37 18.52 14.91
N VAL A 129 12.00 19.48 14.26
CA VAL A 129 12.72 19.30 12.97
C VAL A 129 14.15 19.87 13.12
N PRO A 130 15.12 19.41 12.30
CA PRO A 130 16.43 20.04 12.28
C PRO A 130 16.34 21.54 12.02
N LYS A 131 17.19 22.33 12.68
CA LYS A 131 17.14 23.80 12.69
C LYS A 131 17.06 24.42 11.31
N GLU A 132 17.82 23.87 10.38
CA GLU A 132 17.93 24.32 8.98
C GLU A 132 16.64 24.18 8.16
N TYR A 133 15.67 23.40 8.64
CA TYR A 133 14.42 23.12 7.93
C TYR A 133 13.18 23.73 8.58
N VAL A 134 13.30 24.36 9.74
CA VAL A 134 12.17 24.97 10.46
C VAL A 134 11.46 26.00 9.58
N ASP A 135 12.24 26.86 8.90
CA ASP A 135 11.72 27.92 8.04
C ASP A 135 11.13 27.40 6.71
N CYS A 136 11.45 26.16 6.34
CA CYS A 136 10.87 25.52 5.16
C CYS A 136 9.42 25.09 5.38
N ILE A 137 9.00 24.88 6.63
CA ILE A 137 7.65 24.40 6.93
C ILE A 137 6.65 25.56 6.82
N LYS A 138 5.77 25.46 5.82
CA LYS A 138 4.78 26.51 5.49
C LYS A 138 3.42 26.30 6.15
N ALA A 139 3.05 25.05 6.37
CA ALA A 139 1.75 24.71 6.94
C ALA A 139 1.77 23.35 7.65
N VAL A 140 0.97 23.26 8.71
CA VAL A 140 0.63 22.02 9.41
C VAL A 140 -0.87 21.81 9.29
N LYS A 141 -1.30 20.67 8.78
CA LYS A 141 -2.71 20.35 8.60
C LYS A 141 -3.09 19.15 9.46
N ILE A 142 -4.13 19.30 10.25
CA ILE A 142 -4.82 18.20 10.91
C ILE A 142 -5.84 17.66 9.95
N LYS A 143 -5.69 16.39 9.56
CA LYS A 143 -6.62 15.69 8.67
C LYS A 143 -7.49 14.75 9.48
N ASN A 144 -8.76 15.04 9.49
CA ASN A 144 -9.80 14.23 10.12
C ASN A 144 -10.83 13.73 9.11
N SER A 145 -10.72 14.18 7.86
CA SER A 145 -11.59 13.71 6.77
C SER A 145 -11.48 12.21 6.62
N PHE A 146 -12.62 11.60 6.48
CA PHE A 146 -12.73 10.16 6.24
C PHE A 146 -12.34 9.83 4.80
N THR A 147 -11.43 8.87 4.64
CA THR A 147 -11.06 8.33 3.34
C THR A 147 -11.12 6.80 3.39
N PRO A 148 -12.04 6.14 2.65
CA PRO A 148 -12.08 4.68 2.59
C PRO A 148 -10.75 4.13 2.07
N ASN A 149 -10.21 3.14 2.77
CA ASN A 149 -9.00 2.47 2.31
C ASN A 149 -9.37 1.34 1.34
N LYS A 150 -9.32 1.64 0.04
CA LYS A 150 -9.65 0.70 -1.03
C LYS A 150 -8.82 -0.60 -0.99
N TYR A 151 -7.57 -0.54 -0.54
CA TYR A 151 -6.68 -1.71 -0.42
C TYR A 151 -7.15 -2.63 0.71
N ARG A 152 -7.45 -2.05 1.88
CA ARG A 152 -8.01 -2.79 3.01
C ARG A 152 -9.37 -3.39 2.66
N MET A 153 -10.23 -2.65 1.96
CA MET A 153 -11.51 -3.16 1.48
C MET A 153 -11.33 -4.37 0.54
N CYS A 154 -10.38 -4.32 -0.39
CA CYS A 154 -10.06 -5.44 -1.26
C CYS A 154 -9.62 -6.67 -0.45
N PHE A 155 -8.77 -6.48 0.56
CA PHE A 155 -8.31 -7.55 1.44
C PHE A 155 -9.47 -8.15 2.27
N ILE A 156 -10.30 -7.31 2.91
CA ILE A 156 -11.47 -7.75 3.68
C ILE A 156 -12.42 -8.55 2.79
N PHE A 157 -12.73 -8.04 1.60
CA PHE A 157 -13.55 -8.74 0.61
C PHE A 157 -12.97 -10.11 0.27
N SER A 158 -11.67 -10.20 0.00
CA SER A 158 -10.98 -11.45 -0.31
C SER A 158 -11.10 -12.48 0.82
N VAL A 159 -10.88 -12.05 2.07
CA VAL A 159 -11.02 -12.91 3.25
C VAL A 159 -12.47 -13.40 3.42
N LEU A 160 -13.45 -12.52 3.25
CA LEU A 160 -14.86 -12.89 3.36
C LEU A 160 -15.30 -13.88 2.26
N VAL A 161 -14.81 -13.71 1.03
CA VAL A 161 -15.05 -14.66 -0.06
C VAL A 161 -14.46 -16.02 0.26
N MET A 162 -13.21 -16.06 0.75
CA MET A 162 -12.56 -17.32 1.14
C MET A 162 -13.32 -18.03 2.24
N LEU A 163 -13.76 -17.32 3.28
CA LEU A 163 -14.61 -17.89 4.35
C LEU A 163 -15.93 -18.42 3.81
N ALA A 164 -16.60 -17.68 2.94
CA ALA A 164 -17.84 -18.13 2.30
C ALA A 164 -17.60 -19.39 1.46
N MET A 165 -16.51 -19.49 0.73
CA MET A 165 -16.13 -20.70 -0.04
C MET A 165 -15.93 -21.90 0.89
N ILE A 166 -15.23 -21.75 2.00
CA ILE A 166 -15.00 -22.82 2.99
C ILE A 166 -16.34 -23.35 3.54
N ILE A 167 -17.28 -22.44 3.81
CA ILE A 167 -18.58 -22.79 4.42
C ILE A 167 -19.53 -23.40 3.38
N LEU A 168 -19.65 -22.77 2.21
CA LEU A 168 -20.68 -23.10 1.22
C LEU A 168 -20.25 -24.17 0.21
N CYS A 169 -18.96 -24.25 -0.10
CA CYS A 169 -18.41 -25.13 -1.13
C CYS A 169 -17.63 -26.32 -0.56
N LYS A 170 -17.87 -26.70 0.69
CA LYS A 170 -17.13 -27.74 1.42
C LYS A 170 -16.97 -29.05 0.63
N ASP A 171 -18.01 -29.51 -0.05
CA ASP A 171 -17.98 -30.77 -0.79
C ASP A 171 -17.13 -30.66 -2.07
N ILE A 172 -17.13 -29.49 -2.72
CA ILE A 172 -16.29 -29.19 -3.87
C ILE A 172 -14.82 -29.12 -3.42
N LEU A 173 -14.57 -28.43 -2.30
CA LEU A 173 -13.22 -28.26 -1.76
C LEU A 173 -12.57 -29.59 -1.36
N ARG A 174 -13.33 -30.52 -0.80
CA ARG A 174 -12.83 -31.87 -0.48
C ARG A 174 -12.38 -32.64 -1.71
N LYS A 175 -13.05 -32.47 -2.84
CA LYS A 175 -12.74 -33.16 -4.09
C LYS A 175 -11.69 -32.43 -4.93
N ARG A 176 -11.64 -31.11 -4.85
CA ARG A 176 -10.88 -30.23 -5.73
C ARG A 176 -10.22 -29.09 -4.95
N ILE A 177 -9.33 -29.44 -4.01
CA ILE A 177 -8.65 -28.46 -3.16
C ILE A 177 -7.77 -27.50 -3.98
N GLU A 178 -7.29 -27.94 -5.15
CA GLU A 178 -6.54 -27.10 -6.08
C GLU A 178 -7.35 -25.89 -6.58
N LEU A 179 -8.68 -26.04 -6.75
CA LEU A 179 -9.52 -24.89 -7.13
C LEU A 179 -9.65 -23.87 -6.01
N PHE A 180 -9.75 -24.33 -4.77
CA PHE A 180 -9.70 -23.43 -3.61
C PHE A 180 -8.39 -22.65 -3.57
N PHE A 181 -7.28 -23.34 -3.77
CA PHE A 181 -5.96 -22.71 -3.84
C PHE A 181 -5.92 -21.62 -4.91
N VAL A 182 -6.35 -21.94 -6.15
CA VAL A 182 -6.31 -20.97 -7.26
C VAL A 182 -7.13 -19.71 -6.94
N VAL A 183 -8.37 -19.88 -6.48
CA VAL A 183 -9.25 -18.73 -6.18
C VAL A 183 -8.71 -17.92 -4.99
N SER A 184 -8.33 -18.60 -3.91
CA SER A 184 -7.79 -17.93 -2.72
C SER A 184 -6.45 -17.25 -3.00
N GLY A 185 -5.54 -17.93 -3.69
CA GLY A 185 -4.25 -17.38 -4.09
C GLY A 185 -4.38 -16.21 -5.05
N PHE A 186 -5.35 -16.25 -5.98
CA PHE A 186 -5.67 -15.12 -6.85
C PHE A 186 -6.16 -13.92 -6.04
N LEU A 187 -7.13 -14.11 -5.14
CA LEU A 187 -7.69 -13.04 -4.31
C LEU A 187 -6.63 -12.41 -3.39
N ILE A 188 -5.83 -13.25 -2.71
CA ILE A 188 -4.73 -12.78 -1.85
C ILE A 188 -3.66 -12.08 -2.70
N GLY A 189 -3.21 -12.72 -3.78
CA GLY A 189 -2.16 -12.18 -4.65
C GLY A 189 -2.54 -10.85 -5.28
N VAL A 190 -3.77 -10.72 -5.82
CA VAL A 190 -4.26 -9.44 -6.34
C VAL A 190 -4.36 -8.39 -5.24
N SER A 191 -4.84 -8.74 -4.04
CA SER A 191 -4.90 -7.81 -2.90
C SER A 191 -3.51 -7.34 -2.50
N LEU A 192 -2.51 -8.23 -2.48
CA LEU A 192 -1.13 -7.89 -2.19
C LEU A 192 -0.53 -6.99 -3.28
N ILE A 193 -0.62 -7.36 -4.55
CA ILE A 193 -0.12 -6.58 -5.68
C ILE A 193 -0.76 -5.19 -5.68
N TYR A 194 -2.09 -5.11 -5.47
CA TYR A 194 -2.81 -3.85 -5.46
C TYR A 194 -2.42 -2.97 -4.26
N SER A 195 -2.21 -3.54 -3.09
CA SER A 195 -1.79 -2.80 -1.90
C SER A 195 -0.34 -2.35 -1.95
N THR A 196 0.56 -3.18 -2.48
CA THR A 196 1.97 -2.85 -2.65
C THR A 196 2.21 -2.01 -3.89
N GLY A 197 1.50 -2.23 -4.99
CA GLY A 197 1.48 -1.42 -6.22
C GLY A 197 2.85 -0.93 -6.67
N ALA A 198 2.97 0.37 -6.74
CA ALA A 198 4.21 1.09 -6.99
C ALA A 198 5.01 1.34 -5.68
N THR A 199 5.05 0.37 -4.78
CA THR A 199 5.89 0.47 -3.59
C THR A 199 7.33 0.72 -4.01
N PRO A 200 8.06 1.56 -3.26
CA PRO A 200 9.48 1.64 -3.41
C PRO A 200 10.06 0.23 -3.37
N PHE A 201 10.91 -0.05 -4.32
CA PHE A 201 11.52 -1.36 -4.49
C PHE A 201 12.10 -1.85 -3.16
N THR A 202 11.70 -3.05 -2.76
CA THR A 202 12.24 -3.71 -1.58
C THR A 202 13.45 -4.52 -1.99
N TRP A 203 14.51 -4.50 -1.19
CA TRP A 203 15.75 -5.26 -1.36
C TRP A 203 16.04 -5.56 -2.84
N ASP A 204 16.17 -6.76 -3.29
CA ASP A 204 16.56 -7.11 -4.64
C ASP A 204 15.51 -6.83 -5.75
N GLU A 205 14.35 -6.26 -5.44
CA GLU A 205 13.30 -5.99 -6.45
C GLU A 205 13.79 -5.05 -7.56
N GLU A 206 14.62 -4.05 -7.22
CA GLU A 206 15.22 -3.15 -8.22
C GLU A 206 16.08 -3.93 -9.22
N THR A 207 16.86 -4.89 -8.73
CA THR A 207 17.75 -5.74 -9.51
C THR A 207 16.95 -6.63 -10.48
N HIS A 208 15.90 -7.26 -9.98
CA HIS A 208 15.03 -8.11 -10.78
C HIS A 208 14.22 -7.29 -11.80
N PHE A 209 13.71 -6.13 -11.40
CA PHE A 209 13.01 -5.24 -12.32
C PHE A 209 13.93 -4.75 -13.45
N LYS A 210 15.19 -4.41 -13.14
CA LYS A 210 16.19 -4.06 -14.14
C LYS A 210 16.32 -5.15 -15.19
N ALA A 211 16.52 -6.40 -14.77
CA ALA A 211 16.63 -7.54 -15.69
C ALA A 211 15.38 -7.72 -16.57
N VAL A 212 14.18 -7.57 -15.99
CA VAL A 212 12.93 -7.61 -16.74
C VAL A 212 12.86 -6.51 -17.77
N TYR A 213 13.18 -5.27 -17.38
CA TYR A 213 13.10 -4.10 -18.23
C TYR A 213 14.09 -4.18 -19.39
N GLU A 214 15.36 -4.51 -19.14
CA GLU A 214 16.39 -4.68 -20.18
C GLU A 214 16.00 -5.74 -21.20
N ASN A 215 15.48 -6.88 -20.76
CA ASN A 215 15.02 -7.94 -21.65
C ASN A 215 13.72 -7.58 -22.41
N ALA A 216 12.89 -6.69 -21.88
CA ALA A 216 11.66 -6.29 -22.54
C ALA A 216 11.84 -5.17 -23.56
N TYR A 217 12.76 -4.23 -23.30
CA TYR A 217 12.88 -2.96 -24.02
C TYR A 217 14.24 -2.73 -24.68
N GLY A 218 15.25 -3.58 -24.41
CA GLY A 218 16.64 -3.30 -24.71
C GLY A 218 17.27 -2.39 -23.65
N ASP A 219 18.35 -1.70 -24.00
CA ASP A 219 19.10 -0.91 -23.03
C ASP A 219 18.20 0.04 -22.23
N LEU A 220 18.43 0.06 -20.91
CA LEU A 220 17.79 1.00 -20.02
C LEU A 220 18.25 2.41 -20.37
N VAL A 221 17.42 3.09 -21.14
CA VAL A 221 17.47 4.54 -21.34
C VAL A 221 18.81 5.10 -21.79
N ASP A 222 18.78 5.65 -22.95
CA ASP A 222 19.69 6.64 -23.42
C ASP A 222 20.31 7.45 -22.25
N ASN A 223 21.61 7.25 -22.03
CA ASN A 223 22.41 7.91 -21.00
C ASN A 223 22.53 9.42 -21.23
N THR A 224 21.41 10.07 -21.46
CA THR A 224 21.43 11.51 -21.65
C THR A 224 21.79 12.20 -20.34
N SER A 225 22.82 13.01 -20.39
CA SER A 225 23.46 13.75 -19.33
C SER A 225 22.56 14.53 -18.35
N ALA A 226 21.29 14.71 -18.66
CA ALA A 226 20.29 15.33 -17.77
C ALA A 226 19.90 14.43 -16.59
N VAL A 227 19.99 13.12 -16.74
CA VAL A 227 19.62 12.13 -15.74
C VAL A 227 20.70 11.95 -14.70
N VAL A 228 21.98 12.05 -15.11
CA VAL A 228 23.16 11.83 -14.25
C VAL A 228 23.24 12.82 -13.08
N LYS A 229 22.79 14.06 -13.25
CA LYS A 229 22.85 15.08 -12.18
C LYS A 229 21.81 14.89 -11.05
N TYR A 230 20.77 14.11 -11.29
CA TYR A 230 19.69 13.89 -10.32
C TYR A 230 19.95 12.70 -9.38
N GLU A 231 20.93 11.92 -9.66
CA GLU A 231 21.09 10.54 -9.23
C GLU A 231 21.50 10.31 -7.79
N GLU A 232 22.15 11.27 -7.14
CA GLU A 232 22.66 11.06 -5.78
C GLU A 232 21.66 11.41 -4.68
N LYS A 233 20.58 12.12 -5.00
CA LYS A 233 19.69 12.73 -4.01
C LYS A 233 18.26 12.21 -3.99
N VAL A 234 17.80 11.55 -5.04
CA VAL A 234 16.39 11.14 -5.16
C VAL A 234 16.21 9.70 -4.76
N GLY A 235 15.78 9.48 -3.53
CA GLY A 235 15.23 8.22 -3.08
C GLY A 235 13.86 7.96 -3.71
N ILE A 236 13.46 6.69 -3.89
CA ILE A 236 12.04 6.38 -4.08
C ILE A 236 11.39 6.55 -2.70
N PRO A 237 10.41 7.47 -2.54
CA PRO A 237 9.85 7.75 -1.22
C PRO A 237 9.12 6.53 -0.67
N ALA A 238 9.33 6.20 0.59
CA ALA A 238 8.47 5.27 1.31
C ALA A 238 7.15 5.92 1.70
N TYR A 239 6.18 5.14 2.14
CA TYR A 239 4.92 5.66 2.62
C TYR A 239 4.41 4.87 3.83
N ASN A 240 3.77 5.58 4.76
CA ASN A 240 3.16 5.02 5.96
C ASN A 240 1.63 5.19 5.96
N THR A 241 1.11 6.03 5.08
CA THR A 241 -0.31 6.36 4.99
C THR A 241 -0.84 6.17 3.57
N LEU A 242 -2.16 6.04 3.43
CA LEU A 242 -2.81 5.95 2.13
C LEU A 242 -2.58 7.22 1.28
N GLU A 243 -2.52 8.37 1.93
CA GLU A 243 -2.26 9.65 1.28
C GLU A 243 -0.85 9.69 0.68
N GLU A 244 0.14 9.28 1.45
CA GLU A 244 1.52 9.20 0.96
C GLU A 244 1.66 8.19 -0.16
N LYS A 245 1.00 7.02 -0.05
CA LYS A 245 0.97 6.05 -1.16
C LYS A 245 0.48 6.68 -2.46
N ASN A 246 -0.61 7.43 -2.39
CA ASN A 246 -1.14 8.10 -3.58
C ASN A 246 -0.17 9.16 -4.13
N LEU A 247 0.55 9.88 -3.26
CA LEU A 247 1.58 10.83 -3.68
C LEU A 247 2.78 10.14 -4.30
N VAL A 248 3.22 9.00 -3.74
CA VAL A 248 4.30 8.19 -4.32
C VAL A 248 3.91 7.68 -5.70
N ASP A 249 2.70 7.13 -5.86
CA ASP A 249 2.19 6.66 -7.15
C ASP A 249 2.17 7.80 -8.19
N GLN A 250 1.73 9.00 -7.79
CA GLN A 250 1.73 10.18 -8.64
C GLN A 250 3.15 10.62 -9.01
N TYR A 251 4.05 10.67 -8.04
CA TYR A 251 5.45 11.01 -8.25
C TYR A 251 6.14 10.04 -9.22
N MET A 252 5.98 8.73 -9.01
CA MET A 252 6.58 7.71 -9.86
C MET A 252 6.05 7.77 -11.30
N ASN A 253 4.74 8.01 -11.49
CA ASN A 253 4.16 8.14 -12.81
C ASN A 253 4.59 9.42 -13.53
N ALA A 254 4.79 10.53 -12.80
CA ALA A 254 5.26 11.79 -13.37
C ALA A 254 6.76 11.82 -13.64
N ASN A 255 7.53 10.99 -12.95
CA ASN A 255 8.99 10.96 -13.00
C ASN A 255 9.53 9.57 -13.38
N ASP A 256 8.84 8.83 -14.21
CA ASP A 256 9.16 7.46 -14.60
C ASP A 256 10.59 7.30 -15.13
N LYS A 257 11.06 8.23 -15.96
CA LYS A 257 12.44 8.24 -16.50
C LYS A 257 13.48 8.35 -15.40
N LYS A 258 13.24 9.19 -14.37
CA LYS A 258 14.14 9.35 -13.22
C LYS A 258 14.18 8.08 -12.37
N VAL A 259 13.00 7.47 -12.15
CA VAL A 259 12.87 6.21 -11.39
C VAL A 259 13.59 5.08 -12.11
N ILE A 260 13.39 4.94 -13.42
CA ILE A 260 14.04 3.93 -14.26
C ILE A 260 15.57 4.13 -14.26
N SER A 261 16.04 5.35 -14.36
CA SER A 261 17.47 5.68 -14.30
C SER A 261 18.12 5.26 -12.99
N ARG A 262 17.43 5.46 -11.87
CA ARG A 262 17.88 4.97 -10.57
C ARG A 262 18.01 3.44 -10.55
N ILE A 263 17.02 2.75 -11.07
CA ILE A 263 17.01 1.29 -11.17
C ILE A 263 18.18 0.78 -12.02
N ASN A 264 18.56 1.53 -13.05
CA ASN A 264 19.72 1.19 -13.90
C ASN A 264 21.04 1.03 -13.12
N LYS A 265 21.16 1.66 -11.97
CA LYS A 265 22.33 1.54 -11.08
C LYS A 265 22.31 0.28 -10.21
N ALA A 266 21.18 -0.43 -10.15
CA ALA A 266 21.09 -1.68 -9.41
C ALA A 266 22.09 -2.71 -9.97
N VAL A 267 22.56 -3.58 -9.10
CA VAL A 267 23.48 -4.66 -9.47
C VAL A 267 22.80 -5.57 -10.50
N ALA A 268 23.52 -5.98 -11.53
CA ALA A 268 23.01 -6.93 -12.50
C ALA A 268 22.74 -8.31 -11.85
N THR A 269 21.66 -8.98 -12.24
CA THR A 269 21.42 -10.34 -11.78
C THR A 269 22.20 -11.32 -12.64
N ASN A 270 22.57 -12.47 -12.04
CA ASN A 270 23.15 -13.59 -12.76
C ASN A 270 22.07 -14.55 -13.32
N TYR A 271 20.77 -14.21 -13.13
CA TYR A 271 19.68 -15.04 -13.63
C TYR A 271 19.47 -14.84 -15.13
N THR A 272 19.21 -15.93 -15.82
CA THR A 272 18.91 -15.89 -17.27
C THR A 272 17.53 -15.27 -17.53
N ALA A 273 17.32 -14.75 -18.73
CA ALA A 273 16.03 -14.20 -19.18
C ALA A 273 14.86 -15.21 -19.02
N VAL A 274 15.16 -16.51 -19.03
CA VAL A 274 14.14 -17.58 -18.86
C VAL A 274 13.41 -17.43 -17.53
N ALA A 275 14.11 -17.06 -16.45
CA ALA A 275 13.51 -16.86 -15.14
C ALA A 275 12.47 -15.72 -15.12
N TYR A 276 12.55 -14.80 -16.07
CA TYR A 276 11.73 -13.59 -16.13
C TYR A 276 10.71 -13.57 -17.27
N ILE A 277 10.54 -14.67 -18.01
CA ILE A 277 9.61 -14.72 -19.17
C ILE A 277 8.22 -14.15 -18.83
N PRO A 278 7.56 -14.53 -17.73
CA PRO A 278 6.23 -13.98 -17.40
C PRO A 278 6.25 -12.47 -17.20
N GLN A 279 7.24 -11.98 -16.47
CA GLN A 279 7.41 -10.57 -16.15
C GLN A 279 7.76 -9.75 -17.41
N ILE A 280 8.65 -10.28 -18.27
CA ILE A 280 9.01 -9.68 -19.57
C ILE A 280 7.77 -9.56 -20.46
N LEU A 281 6.93 -10.60 -20.51
CA LEU A 281 5.66 -10.55 -21.23
C LEU A 281 4.74 -9.46 -20.68
N GLY A 282 4.63 -9.36 -19.36
CA GLY A 282 3.87 -8.30 -18.69
C GLY A 282 4.36 -6.89 -19.06
N ALA A 283 5.69 -6.69 -19.06
CA ALA A 283 6.31 -5.42 -19.45
C ALA A 283 6.02 -5.07 -20.92
N LYS A 284 6.13 -6.03 -21.84
CA LYS A 284 5.80 -5.84 -23.26
C LYS A 284 4.33 -5.49 -23.48
N ILE A 285 3.42 -6.16 -22.77
CA ILE A 285 1.98 -5.85 -22.84
C ILE A 285 1.73 -4.44 -22.28
N ALA A 286 2.35 -4.08 -21.15
CA ALA A 286 2.22 -2.74 -20.58
C ALA A 286 2.66 -1.64 -21.56
N ARG A 287 3.75 -1.86 -22.29
CA ARG A 287 4.21 -0.95 -23.34
C ARG A 287 3.20 -0.83 -24.48
N ALA A 288 2.71 -1.96 -24.98
CA ALA A 288 1.73 -1.99 -26.07
C ALA A 288 0.43 -1.25 -25.70
N LEU A 289 0.04 -1.32 -24.43
CA LEU A 289 -1.15 -0.64 -23.89
C LEU A 289 -0.87 0.77 -23.37
N HIS A 290 0.35 1.30 -23.48
CA HIS A 290 0.77 2.60 -22.96
C HIS A 290 0.41 2.82 -21.48
N LEU A 291 0.59 1.80 -20.66
CA LEU A 291 0.28 1.88 -19.25
C LEU A 291 1.25 2.81 -18.50
N SER A 292 0.75 3.46 -17.45
CA SER A 292 1.60 4.22 -16.52
C SER A 292 2.62 3.32 -15.82
N PHE A 293 3.69 3.90 -15.30
CA PHE A 293 4.77 3.17 -14.62
C PHE A 293 4.25 2.26 -13.49
N SER A 294 3.37 2.80 -12.63
CA SER A 294 2.74 2.02 -11.55
C SER A 294 1.92 0.83 -12.06
N ASN A 295 1.15 1.04 -13.15
CA ASN A 295 0.35 -0.03 -13.74
C ASN A 295 1.22 -1.07 -14.44
N MET A 296 2.33 -0.66 -15.04
CA MET A 296 3.33 -1.58 -15.60
C MET A 296 3.90 -2.50 -14.52
N LEU A 297 4.32 -1.93 -13.37
CA LEU A 297 4.82 -2.72 -12.24
C LEU A 297 3.79 -3.72 -11.72
N MET A 298 2.55 -3.29 -11.56
CA MET A 298 1.46 -4.17 -11.15
C MET A 298 1.24 -5.30 -12.15
N LEU A 299 1.29 -5.02 -13.45
CA LEU A 299 1.10 -6.05 -14.48
C LEU A 299 2.25 -7.05 -14.51
N ILE A 300 3.49 -6.61 -14.33
CA ILE A 300 4.67 -7.49 -14.22
C ILE A 300 4.49 -8.48 -13.05
N LYS A 301 4.13 -7.96 -11.88
CA LYS A 301 3.85 -8.79 -10.68
C LYS A 301 2.67 -9.74 -10.91
N PHE A 302 1.63 -9.27 -11.57
CA PHE A 302 0.44 -10.08 -11.88
C PHE A 302 0.74 -11.25 -12.82
N MET A 303 1.59 -11.05 -13.83
CA MET A 303 2.00 -12.13 -14.73
C MET A 303 2.78 -13.23 -13.98
N ASN A 304 3.63 -12.83 -13.01
CA ASN A 304 4.32 -13.80 -12.15
C ASN A 304 3.31 -14.57 -11.27
N LEU A 305 2.34 -13.88 -10.68
CA LEU A 305 1.27 -14.50 -9.89
C LEU A 305 0.50 -15.57 -10.69
N ILE A 306 0.15 -15.29 -11.95
CA ILE A 306 -0.57 -16.25 -12.80
C ILE A 306 0.25 -17.55 -12.95
N VAL A 307 1.53 -17.42 -13.28
CA VAL A 307 2.41 -18.60 -13.44
C VAL A 307 2.53 -19.37 -12.13
N TYR A 308 2.74 -18.66 -11.01
CA TYR A 308 2.77 -19.26 -9.69
C TYR A 308 1.50 -20.08 -9.39
N LEU A 309 0.33 -19.50 -9.60
CA LEU A 309 -0.95 -20.16 -9.35
C LEU A 309 -1.13 -21.42 -10.21
N VAL A 310 -0.77 -21.36 -11.49
CA VAL A 310 -0.88 -22.50 -12.40
C VAL A 310 0.07 -23.63 -11.98
N VAL A 311 1.33 -23.32 -11.75
CA VAL A 311 2.35 -24.33 -11.38
C VAL A 311 2.00 -24.98 -10.05
N MET A 312 1.63 -24.19 -9.03
CA MET A 312 1.25 -24.70 -7.72
C MET A 312 -0.06 -25.49 -7.76
N ALA A 313 -1.04 -25.09 -8.56
CA ALA A 313 -2.28 -25.86 -8.74
C ALA A 313 -2.00 -27.24 -9.32
N ILE A 314 -1.12 -27.34 -10.31
CA ILE A 314 -0.67 -28.61 -10.87
C ILE A 314 0.05 -29.45 -9.80
N ALA A 315 0.98 -28.85 -9.06
CA ALA A 315 1.70 -29.53 -7.98
C ALA A 315 0.75 -30.08 -6.91
N ILE A 316 -0.23 -29.25 -6.44
CA ILE A 316 -1.25 -29.67 -5.47
C ILE A 316 -2.11 -30.81 -6.02
N LYS A 317 -2.50 -30.74 -7.31
CA LYS A 317 -3.30 -31.79 -7.96
C LYS A 317 -2.55 -33.11 -8.02
N MET A 318 -1.26 -33.09 -8.33
CA MET A 318 -0.40 -34.27 -8.46
C MET A 318 0.01 -34.85 -7.10
N THR A 319 0.07 -34.07 -6.05
CA THR A 319 0.45 -34.51 -4.71
C THR A 319 -0.61 -35.44 -4.14
N LYS A 320 -0.21 -36.64 -3.67
CA LYS A 320 -1.09 -37.64 -3.08
C LYS A 320 -1.26 -37.47 -1.57
N VAL A 321 -0.24 -37.01 -0.88
CA VAL A 321 -0.16 -36.92 0.58
C VAL A 321 0.01 -35.44 0.99
N CYS A 322 -0.54 -35.04 2.13
CA CYS A 322 -0.37 -33.71 2.70
C CYS A 322 -0.83 -32.51 1.81
N LYS A 323 -1.80 -32.73 0.91
CA LYS A 323 -2.31 -31.65 0.01
C LYS A 323 -2.72 -30.39 0.74
N TYR A 324 -3.38 -30.52 1.90
CA TYR A 324 -3.83 -29.37 2.69
C TYR A 324 -2.66 -28.56 3.27
N ALA A 325 -1.61 -29.25 3.73
CA ALA A 325 -0.39 -28.59 4.21
C ALA A 325 0.28 -27.80 3.07
N LEU A 326 0.38 -28.41 1.88
CA LEU A 326 0.93 -27.75 0.70
C LEU A 326 0.11 -26.51 0.31
N VAL A 327 -1.22 -26.58 0.36
CA VAL A 327 -2.10 -25.41 0.14
C VAL A 327 -1.87 -24.31 1.18
N CYS A 328 -1.75 -24.67 2.46
CA CYS A 328 -1.48 -23.69 3.51
C CYS A 328 -0.14 -22.97 3.30
N ILE A 329 0.93 -23.71 2.96
CA ILE A 329 2.26 -23.13 2.67
C ILE A 329 2.19 -22.25 1.42
N ALA A 330 1.54 -22.71 0.36
CA ALA A 330 1.43 -21.97 -0.88
C ALA A 330 0.55 -20.71 -0.78
N LEU A 331 -0.36 -20.62 0.20
CA LEU A 331 -1.16 -19.43 0.46
C LEU A 331 -0.50 -18.44 1.42
N MET A 332 0.69 -18.74 1.95
CA MET A 332 1.43 -17.76 2.77
C MET A 332 1.79 -16.52 1.92
N PRO A 333 1.60 -15.30 2.45
CA PRO A 333 1.93 -14.08 1.73
C PRO A 333 3.38 -14.05 1.19
N THR A 334 4.32 -14.59 1.95
CA THR A 334 5.73 -14.72 1.55
C THR A 334 5.91 -15.59 0.31
N SER A 335 5.14 -16.69 0.19
CA SER A 335 5.19 -17.58 -0.97
C SER A 335 4.55 -16.97 -2.24
N ILE A 336 3.61 -16.04 -2.05
CA ILE A 336 2.89 -15.37 -3.16
C ILE A 336 3.67 -14.14 -3.66
N LEU A 337 4.46 -13.48 -2.77
CA LEU A 337 5.21 -12.27 -3.10
C LEU A 337 6.58 -12.53 -3.72
N GLN A 338 7.11 -13.74 -3.58
CA GLN A 338 8.36 -14.18 -4.25
C GLN A 338 8.11 -14.55 -5.70
#